data_2fb579b000b0e93dbf2d89f766a4704f
#
_entry.id   2fb579b000b0e93dbf2d89f766a4704f
#
_cell.length_a   1.000
_cell.length_b   1.000
_cell.length_c   1.000
_cell.angle_alpha   90.00
_cell.angle_beta   90.00
_cell.angle_gamma   90.00
#
_symmetry.space_group_name_H-M   'P 1'
#
loop_
_entity.id
_entity.type
_entity.pdbx_description
1 polymer ?
#
loop_
_entity_poly.entity_id
_entity_poly.type
_entity_poly.pdbx_seq_one_letter_code
_entity_poly.pdbx_strand_id
1 'polypeptide(L)'
;MLKIFFLSILFFQVHAYSADKTVVFLGDSLTEGYGVDQESAYTSLIQKKITSDKLNWKVINSGISGSTSASGPGRAKWLLKAKDKPSLVIVLLGANDGLRGLPVDSVKKNLNETVKILNDAKIKTILAEIYVPPNYGKDYSDKFKKTFTDVAKENKVPLMPFLLEKVAGKTDLNLSDGIHPNEKGHQIIADGIYGFLKKHLN
;
A
#
# COMPACT_ATOMS: atom_id res chain seq x y z
N MET A 1 60.67 -15.74 -37.92
CA MET A 1 59.21 -15.88 -37.96
C MET A 1 58.67 -15.66 -36.54
N LEU A 2 58.14 -14.46 -36.27
CA LEU A 2 57.59 -14.09 -34.97
C LEU A 2 56.11 -14.47 -34.92
N LYS A 3 55.70 -15.42 -34.04
CA LYS A 3 54.29 -15.80 -33.84
C LYS A 3 53.68 -14.87 -32.78
N ILE A 4 52.80 -13.97 -33.25
CA ILE A 4 52.01 -13.13 -32.37
C ILE A 4 50.80 -13.95 -31.87
N PHE A 5 50.76 -14.20 -30.55
CA PHE A 5 49.59 -14.81 -29.89
C PHE A 5 48.58 -13.71 -29.54
N PHE A 6 47.43 -13.72 -30.20
CA PHE A 6 46.32 -12.88 -29.81
C PHE A 6 45.62 -13.51 -28.60
N LEU A 7 45.74 -12.87 -27.41
CA LEU A 7 45.04 -13.24 -26.20
C LEU A 7 43.64 -12.58 -26.25
N SER A 8 42.61 -13.32 -26.57
CA SER A 8 41.24 -12.84 -26.53
C SER A 8 40.78 -12.76 -25.09
N ILE A 9 40.69 -11.53 -24.53
CA ILE A 9 40.10 -11.29 -23.22
C ILE A 9 38.59 -11.33 -23.40
N LEU A 10 37.93 -12.41 -22.94
CA LEU A 10 36.48 -12.49 -22.81
C LEU A 10 36.05 -11.64 -21.62
N PHE A 11 35.42 -10.50 -21.88
CA PHE A 11 34.73 -9.73 -20.87
C PHE A 11 33.44 -10.47 -20.49
N PHE A 12 33.45 -11.18 -19.37
CA PHE A 12 32.21 -11.62 -18.73
C PHE A 12 31.52 -10.38 -18.15
N GLN A 13 30.46 -9.92 -18.81
CA GLN A 13 29.54 -8.97 -18.20
C GLN A 13 28.81 -9.67 -17.05
N VAL A 14 29.27 -9.44 -15.84
CA VAL A 14 28.50 -9.79 -14.62
C VAL A 14 27.29 -8.87 -14.60
N HIS A 15 26.14 -9.34 -15.05
CA HIS A 15 24.88 -8.68 -14.79
C HIS A 15 24.65 -8.75 -13.29
N ALA A 16 24.90 -7.64 -12.60
CA ALA A 16 24.49 -7.49 -11.20
C ALA A 16 22.97 -7.65 -11.18
N TYR A 17 22.50 -8.79 -10.65
CA TYR A 17 21.08 -9.03 -10.37
C TYR A 17 20.70 -8.04 -9.27
N SER A 18 20.09 -6.92 -9.67
CA SER A 18 19.50 -5.98 -8.71
C SER A 18 18.41 -6.75 -7.99
N ALA A 19 18.51 -6.88 -6.67
CA ALA A 19 17.46 -7.48 -5.87
C ALA A 19 16.13 -6.78 -6.19
N ASP A 20 15.07 -7.57 -6.39
CA ASP A 20 13.74 -7.05 -6.70
C ASP A 20 13.31 -6.07 -5.61
N LYS A 21 12.99 -4.84 -6.01
CA LYS A 21 12.40 -3.87 -5.09
C LYS A 21 11.01 -4.37 -4.67
N THR A 22 10.65 -4.19 -3.42
CA THR A 22 9.35 -4.64 -2.92
C THR A 22 8.49 -3.47 -2.44
N VAL A 23 7.20 -3.53 -2.79
CA VAL A 23 6.17 -2.64 -2.25
C VAL A 23 5.19 -3.47 -1.42
N VAL A 24 5.07 -3.13 -0.14
CA VAL A 24 4.15 -3.77 0.80
C VAL A 24 2.90 -2.92 0.95
N PHE A 25 1.74 -3.51 0.74
CA PHE A 25 0.45 -2.92 1.07
C PHE A 25 0.05 -3.38 2.47
N LEU A 26 0.28 -2.52 3.47
CA LEU A 26 -0.03 -2.78 4.88
C LEU A 26 -1.46 -2.32 5.17
N GLY A 27 -2.42 -3.22 5.10
CA GLY A 27 -3.83 -2.87 5.16
C GLY A 27 -4.71 -3.85 5.94
N ASP A 28 -5.99 -3.73 5.73
CA ASP A 28 -7.06 -4.53 6.32
C ASP A 28 -7.74 -5.46 5.29
N SER A 29 -9.04 -5.74 5.44
CA SER A 29 -9.82 -6.58 4.53
C SER A 29 -9.85 -6.08 3.09
N LEU A 30 -9.82 -4.77 2.88
CA LEU A 30 -9.77 -4.18 1.54
C LEU A 30 -8.48 -4.58 0.82
N THR A 31 -7.37 -4.59 1.55
CA THR A 31 -6.06 -4.98 1.01
C THR A 31 -5.93 -6.49 0.88
N GLU A 32 -6.46 -7.25 1.84
CA GLU A 32 -6.49 -8.72 1.78
C GLU A 32 -7.21 -9.22 0.52
N GLY A 33 -8.25 -8.51 0.08
CA GLY A 33 -9.13 -8.93 -1.01
C GLY A 33 -10.28 -9.79 -0.48
N TYR A 34 -10.85 -9.41 0.67
CA TYR A 34 -11.95 -10.13 1.28
C TYR A 34 -13.11 -10.35 0.30
N GLY A 35 -13.54 -11.62 0.17
CA GLY A 35 -14.69 -12.02 -0.64
C GLY A 35 -14.44 -12.12 -2.15
N VAL A 36 -13.20 -11.94 -2.62
CA VAL A 36 -12.81 -12.18 -4.01
C VAL A 36 -11.62 -13.13 -4.09
N ASP A 37 -11.44 -13.76 -5.24
CA ASP A 37 -10.24 -14.55 -5.48
C ASP A 37 -8.98 -13.69 -5.43
N GLN A 38 -7.89 -14.26 -4.91
CA GLN A 38 -6.62 -13.54 -4.75
C GLN A 38 -6.12 -12.89 -6.03
N GLU A 39 -6.36 -13.51 -7.19
CA GLU A 39 -5.96 -12.96 -8.49
C GLU A 39 -6.78 -11.74 -8.92
N SER A 40 -7.99 -11.58 -8.38
CA SER A 40 -8.89 -10.45 -8.59
C SER A 40 -8.67 -9.33 -7.58
N ALA A 41 -7.94 -9.57 -6.49
CA ALA A 41 -7.61 -8.54 -5.51
C ALA A 41 -6.78 -7.42 -6.17
N TYR A 42 -7.06 -6.16 -5.81
CA TYR A 42 -6.42 -5.00 -6.43
C TYR A 42 -4.88 -5.04 -6.35
N THR A 43 -4.32 -5.64 -5.32
CA THR A 43 -2.87 -5.82 -5.15
C THR A 43 -2.28 -6.72 -6.23
N SER A 44 -2.96 -7.82 -6.57
CA SER A 44 -2.56 -8.72 -7.65
C SER A 44 -2.72 -8.05 -9.03
N LEU A 45 -3.78 -7.27 -9.21
CA LEU A 45 -3.99 -6.49 -10.43
C LEU A 45 -2.90 -5.42 -10.61
N ILE A 46 -2.46 -4.78 -9.52
CA ILE A 46 -1.31 -3.86 -9.54
C ILE A 46 -0.02 -4.60 -9.93
N GLN A 47 0.20 -5.82 -9.40
CA GLN A 47 1.36 -6.61 -9.82
C GLN A 47 1.34 -6.89 -11.33
N LYS A 48 0.18 -7.25 -11.90
CA LYS A 48 0.03 -7.45 -13.34
C LYS A 48 0.42 -6.19 -14.14
N LYS A 49 0.00 -5.00 -13.67
CA LYS A 49 0.36 -3.71 -14.29
C LYS A 49 1.85 -3.40 -14.19
N ILE A 50 2.46 -3.62 -13.03
CA ILE A 50 3.90 -3.46 -12.79
C ILE A 50 4.69 -4.34 -13.75
N THR A 51 4.29 -5.60 -13.92
CA THR A 51 4.91 -6.55 -14.82
C THR A 51 4.75 -6.12 -16.29
N SER A 52 3.56 -5.67 -16.69
CA SER A 52 3.28 -5.16 -18.04
C SER A 52 4.15 -3.93 -18.37
N ASP A 53 4.39 -3.07 -17.39
CA ASP A 53 5.25 -1.88 -17.53
C ASP A 53 6.74 -2.20 -17.40
N LYS A 54 7.11 -3.49 -17.24
CA LYS A 54 8.49 -3.99 -17.10
C LYS A 54 9.26 -3.34 -15.94
N LEU A 55 8.54 -2.97 -14.87
CA LEU A 55 9.14 -2.44 -13.65
C LEU A 55 9.62 -3.61 -12.78
N ASN A 56 10.85 -3.51 -12.24
CA ASN A 56 11.43 -4.54 -11.36
C ASN A 56 10.96 -4.35 -9.91
N TRP A 57 9.65 -4.57 -9.67
CA TRP A 57 9.03 -4.46 -8.37
C TRP A 57 8.12 -5.65 -8.09
N LYS A 58 8.15 -6.12 -6.86
CA LYS A 58 7.25 -7.16 -6.35
C LYS A 58 6.25 -6.56 -5.37
N VAL A 59 4.98 -6.83 -5.57
CA VAL A 59 3.90 -6.48 -4.66
C VAL A 59 3.79 -7.53 -3.55
N ILE A 60 3.72 -7.08 -2.31
CA ILE A 60 3.45 -7.92 -1.15
C ILE A 60 2.12 -7.44 -0.56
N ASN A 61 1.11 -8.31 -0.63
CA ASN A 61 -0.15 -8.09 0.07
C ASN A 61 0.04 -8.42 1.54
N SER A 62 -0.09 -7.40 2.39
CA SER A 62 -0.09 -7.51 3.85
C SER A 62 -1.42 -7.00 4.39
N GLY A 63 -2.53 -7.47 3.82
CA GLY A 63 -3.89 -7.26 4.31
C GLY A 63 -4.23 -8.25 5.41
N ILE A 64 -4.93 -7.81 6.44
CA ILE A 64 -5.49 -8.68 7.49
C ILE A 64 -6.87 -8.14 7.85
N SER A 65 -7.92 -8.91 7.56
CA SER A 65 -9.31 -8.53 7.83
C SER A 65 -9.53 -8.10 9.28
N GLY A 66 -10.31 -7.05 9.46
CA GLY A 66 -10.63 -6.50 10.78
C GLY A 66 -9.52 -5.68 11.44
N SER A 67 -8.34 -5.55 10.82
CA SER A 67 -7.24 -4.74 11.37
C SER A 67 -7.64 -3.27 11.52
N THR A 68 -7.31 -2.70 12.66
CA THR A 68 -7.41 -1.27 12.95
C THR A 68 -6.04 -0.60 12.88
N SER A 69 -6.01 0.73 13.00
CA SER A 69 -4.77 1.50 13.10
C SER A 69 -3.86 1.01 14.24
N ALA A 70 -4.45 0.47 15.33
CA ALA A 70 -3.72 -0.04 16.49
C ALA A 70 -2.76 -1.19 16.16
N SER A 71 -3.04 -1.95 15.09
CA SER A 71 -2.14 -3.02 14.63
C SER A 71 -0.90 -2.50 13.90
N GLY A 72 -0.94 -1.26 13.40
CA GLY A 72 0.06 -0.68 12.53
C GLY A 72 1.48 -0.69 13.10
N PRO A 73 1.72 -0.17 14.33
CA PRO A 73 3.07 -0.11 14.90
C PRO A 73 3.71 -1.51 15.05
N GLY A 74 2.94 -2.50 15.52
CA GLY A 74 3.42 -3.88 15.67
C GLY A 74 3.77 -4.50 14.32
N ARG A 75 2.92 -4.30 13.31
CA ARG A 75 3.12 -4.81 11.96
C ARG A 75 4.29 -4.13 11.25
N ALA A 76 4.46 -2.81 11.43
CA ALA A 76 5.64 -2.11 10.93
C ALA A 76 6.93 -2.67 11.54
N LYS A 77 6.98 -2.85 12.86
CA LYS A 77 8.14 -3.48 13.54
C LYS A 77 8.42 -4.90 13.02
N TRP A 78 7.37 -5.66 12.71
CA TRP A 78 7.52 -7.00 12.14
C TRP A 78 8.17 -6.96 10.74
N LEU A 79 7.74 -6.05 9.87
CA LEU A 79 8.34 -5.87 8.55
C LEU A 79 9.84 -5.56 8.61
N LEU A 80 10.29 -4.85 9.66
CA LEU A 80 11.69 -4.51 9.84
C LEU A 80 12.58 -5.70 10.25
N LYS A 81 11.98 -6.81 10.71
CA LYS A 81 12.70 -8.04 11.06
C LYS A 81 12.99 -8.92 9.84
N ALA A 82 12.35 -8.66 8.70
CA ALA A 82 12.62 -9.41 7.48
C ALA A 82 14.08 -9.22 7.04
N LYS A 83 14.69 -10.28 6.50
CA LYS A 83 16.05 -10.24 5.94
C LYS A 83 16.12 -9.20 4.82
N ASP A 84 15.14 -9.24 3.93
CA ASP A 84 15.00 -8.27 2.84
C ASP A 84 13.88 -7.28 3.23
N LYS A 85 14.30 -6.10 3.67
CA LYS A 85 13.36 -5.04 4.05
C LYS A 85 12.63 -4.50 2.83
N PRO A 86 11.34 -4.11 2.97
CA PRO A 86 10.61 -3.52 1.87
C PRO A 86 11.25 -2.20 1.42
N SER A 87 11.22 -1.95 0.10
CA SER A 87 11.67 -0.69 -0.48
C SER A 87 10.63 0.43 -0.32
N LEU A 88 9.35 0.04 -0.25
CA LEU A 88 8.20 0.94 -0.10
C LEU A 88 7.12 0.25 0.73
N VAL A 89 6.51 0.97 1.66
CA VAL A 89 5.31 0.54 2.40
C VAL A 89 4.20 1.55 2.17
N ILE A 90 3.02 1.05 1.78
CA ILE A 90 1.79 1.84 1.72
C ILE A 90 0.95 1.44 2.93
N VAL A 91 0.67 2.40 3.80
CA VAL A 91 -0.15 2.20 5.01
C VAL A 91 -1.59 2.49 4.68
N LEU A 92 -2.45 1.45 4.75
CA LEU A 92 -3.88 1.49 4.44
C LEU A 92 -4.68 0.97 5.65
N LEU A 93 -4.52 1.64 6.77
CA LEU A 93 -5.19 1.28 8.04
C LEU A 93 -6.04 2.44 8.53
N GLY A 94 -7.17 2.13 9.15
CA GLY A 94 -8.08 3.10 9.74
C GLY A 94 -9.55 2.89 9.33
N ALA A 95 -9.86 2.13 8.27
CA ALA A 95 -11.24 1.90 7.86
C ALA A 95 -12.05 1.24 8.98
N ASN A 96 -11.51 0.22 9.61
CA ASN A 96 -12.16 -0.43 10.76
C ASN A 96 -12.27 0.46 12.00
N ASP A 97 -11.33 1.39 12.18
CA ASP A 97 -11.43 2.40 13.24
C ASP A 97 -12.64 3.30 12.99
N GLY A 98 -12.76 3.82 11.77
CA GLY A 98 -13.86 4.67 11.37
C GLY A 98 -15.21 3.96 11.44
N LEU A 99 -15.32 2.74 10.90
CA LEU A 99 -16.55 1.93 10.95
C LEU A 99 -17.00 1.57 12.38
N ARG A 100 -16.07 1.56 13.33
CA ARG A 100 -16.36 1.30 14.75
C ARG A 100 -16.50 2.57 15.58
N GLY A 101 -16.40 3.75 14.97
CA GLY A 101 -16.48 5.04 15.67
C GLY A 101 -15.38 5.23 16.72
N LEU A 102 -14.18 4.65 16.48
CA LEU A 102 -13.08 4.77 17.46
C LEU A 102 -12.59 6.22 17.59
N PRO A 103 -12.03 6.60 18.76
CA PRO A 103 -11.51 7.95 18.97
C PRO A 103 -10.49 8.37 17.94
N VAL A 104 -10.72 9.47 17.26
CA VAL A 104 -9.86 9.99 16.16
C VAL A 104 -8.43 10.24 16.62
N ASP A 105 -8.23 10.70 17.86
CA ASP A 105 -6.90 10.93 18.43
C ASP A 105 -6.10 9.63 18.57
N SER A 106 -6.77 8.52 18.87
CA SER A 106 -6.14 7.20 18.93
C SER A 106 -5.69 6.76 17.52
N VAL A 107 -6.53 6.99 16.51
CA VAL A 107 -6.19 6.71 15.11
C VAL A 107 -4.97 7.53 14.70
N LYS A 108 -4.98 8.83 14.97
CA LYS A 108 -3.86 9.73 14.67
C LYS A 108 -2.56 9.25 15.32
N LYS A 109 -2.61 8.92 16.61
CA LYS A 109 -1.46 8.40 17.36
C LYS A 109 -0.87 7.14 16.72
N ASN A 110 -1.73 6.16 16.43
CA ASN A 110 -1.31 4.88 15.87
C ASN A 110 -0.69 5.03 14.47
N LEU A 111 -1.32 5.85 13.61
CA LEU A 111 -0.80 6.12 12.26
C LEU A 111 0.55 6.86 12.32
N ASN A 112 0.67 7.88 13.19
CA ASN A 112 1.94 8.59 13.39
C ASN A 112 3.04 7.64 13.85
N GLU A 113 2.77 6.79 14.84
CA GLU A 113 3.75 5.79 15.32
C GLU A 113 4.14 4.83 14.20
N THR A 114 3.16 4.34 13.42
CA THR A 114 3.42 3.42 12.31
C THR A 114 4.34 4.04 11.26
N VAL A 115 3.99 5.24 10.79
CA VAL A 115 4.77 5.96 9.77
C VAL A 115 6.16 6.33 10.30
N LYS A 116 6.24 6.78 11.56
CA LYS A 116 7.52 7.11 12.19
C LYS A 116 8.46 5.89 12.26
N ILE A 117 7.98 4.71 12.67
CA ILE A 117 8.78 3.48 12.70
C ILE A 117 9.38 3.16 11.33
N LEU A 118 8.59 3.30 10.26
CA LEU A 118 9.04 3.04 8.90
C LEU A 118 10.06 4.09 8.43
N ASN A 119 9.79 5.38 8.68
CA ASN A 119 10.67 6.49 8.32
C ASN A 119 12.01 6.43 9.06
N ASP A 120 12.01 6.13 10.38
CA ASP A 120 13.24 5.97 11.18
C ASP A 120 14.13 4.83 10.62
N ALA A 121 13.49 3.80 10.04
CA ALA A 121 14.17 2.70 9.35
C ALA A 121 14.55 3.04 7.89
N LYS A 122 14.32 4.27 7.43
CA LYS A 122 14.59 4.75 6.06
C LYS A 122 13.83 4.00 4.97
N ILE A 123 12.65 3.47 5.30
CA ILE A 123 11.75 2.86 4.32
C ILE A 123 10.87 3.95 3.71
N LYS A 124 10.82 4.01 2.39
CA LYS A 124 9.85 4.86 1.69
C LYS A 124 8.45 4.51 2.19
N THR A 125 7.70 5.51 2.63
CA THR A 125 6.35 5.29 3.18
C THR A 125 5.34 6.19 2.48
N ILE A 126 4.18 5.64 2.16
CA ILE A 126 3.01 6.35 1.66
C ILE A 126 1.88 6.07 2.65
N LEU A 127 1.11 7.10 3.02
CA LEU A 127 -0.12 6.94 3.77
C LEU A 127 -1.30 7.06 2.81
N ALA A 128 -2.28 6.17 2.91
CA ALA A 128 -3.50 6.25 2.13
C ALA A 128 -4.59 7.02 2.89
N GLU A 129 -5.33 7.87 2.19
CA GLU A 129 -6.51 8.52 2.72
C GLU A 129 -7.63 7.50 2.95
N ILE A 130 -8.35 7.64 4.08
CA ILE A 130 -9.54 6.85 4.38
C ILE A 130 -10.65 7.80 4.82
N TYR A 131 -11.85 7.55 4.30
CA TYR A 131 -13.04 8.29 4.65
C TYR A 131 -14.03 7.37 5.37
N VAL A 132 -14.81 7.95 6.24
CA VAL A 132 -15.96 7.27 6.85
C VAL A 132 -17.25 7.73 6.17
N PRO A 133 -18.28 6.87 6.14
CA PRO A 133 -19.58 7.26 5.64
C PRO A 133 -20.15 8.49 6.38
N PRO A 134 -20.93 9.36 5.71
CA PRO A 134 -21.41 10.62 6.31
C PRO A 134 -22.41 10.42 7.46
N ASN A 135 -22.98 9.24 7.61
CA ASN A 135 -23.91 8.90 8.70
C ASN A 135 -23.25 8.81 10.09
N TYR A 136 -21.91 8.88 10.18
CA TYR A 136 -21.18 8.99 11.46
C TYR A 136 -21.18 10.41 12.05
N GLY A 137 -21.85 11.35 11.39
CA GLY A 137 -21.88 12.75 11.78
C GLY A 137 -20.73 13.57 11.19
N LYS A 138 -21.06 14.82 10.83
CA LYS A 138 -20.14 15.70 10.11
C LYS A 138 -18.83 15.95 10.88
N ASP A 139 -18.93 16.25 12.17
CA ASP A 139 -17.76 16.56 12.99
C ASP A 139 -16.76 15.39 13.08
N TYR A 140 -17.28 14.18 13.26
CA TYR A 140 -16.44 12.98 13.28
C TYR A 140 -15.80 12.73 11.93
N SER A 141 -16.58 12.77 10.85
CA SER A 141 -16.11 12.52 9.51
C SER A 141 -15.03 13.51 9.07
N ASP A 142 -15.23 14.80 9.35
CA ASP A 142 -14.26 15.85 9.02
C ASP A 142 -12.95 15.68 9.81
N LYS A 143 -13.04 15.42 11.12
CA LYS A 143 -11.87 15.15 11.96
C LYS A 143 -11.14 13.89 11.52
N PHE A 144 -11.89 12.83 11.19
CA PHE A 144 -11.32 11.57 10.73
C PHE A 144 -10.54 11.76 9.44
N LYS A 145 -11.14 12.40 8.43
CA LYS A 145 -10.49 12.74 7.17
C LYS A 145 -9.23 13.58 7.39
N LYS A 146 -9.33 14.63 8.20
CA LYS A 146 -8.23 15.54 8.50
C LYS A 146 -7.04 14.82 9.13
N THR A 147 -7.27 13.74 9.89
CA THR A 147 -6.21 12.96 10.54
C THR A 147 -5.18 12.45 9.55
N PHE A 148 -5.60 11.93 8.40
CA PHE A 148 -4.68 11.39 7.40
C PHE A 148 -3.82 12.50 6.76
N THR A 149 -4.43 13.64 6.46
CA THR A 149 -3.70 14.82 5.96
C THR A 149 -2.67 15.32 6.97
N ASP A 150 -3.07 15.42 8.25
CA ASP A 150 -2.19 15.88 9.32
C ASP A 150 -1.00 14.91 9.50
N VAL A 151 -1.26 13.60 9.61
CA VAL A 151 -0.22 12.57 9.77
C VAL A 151 0.75 12.58 8.58
N ALA A 152 0.24 12.66 7.36
CA ALA A 152 1.08 12.72 6.17
C ALA A 152 1.99 13.96 6.18
N LYS A 153 1.45 15.13 6.55
CA LYS A 153 2.19 16.38 6.64
C LYS A 153 3.23 16.36 7.77
N GLU A 154 2.85 15.91 8.96
CA GLU A 154 3.72 15.82 10.14
C GLU A 154 4.93 14.91 9.88
N ASN A 155 4.72 13.80 9.16
CA ASN A 155 5.77 12.82 8.85
C ASN A 155 6.44 13.04 7.49
N LYS A 156 6.03 14.05 6.71
CA LYS A 156 6.54 14.37 5.37
C LYS A 156 6.47 13.18 4.40
N VAL A 157 5.37 12.44 4.44
CA VAL A 157 5.11 11.32 3.52
C VAL A 157 4.03 11.69 2.50
N PRO A 158 4.09 11.13 1.29
CA PRO A 158 3.02 11.29 0.31
C PRO A 158 1.68 10.76 0.86
N LEU A 159 0.60 11.45 0.55
CA LEU A 159 -0.76 11.02 0.81
C LEU A 159 -1.37 10.46 -0.47
N MET A 160 -1.68 9.18 -0.48
CA MET A 160 -2.36 8.51 -1.59
C MET A 160 -3.85 8.83 -1.52
N PRO A 161 -4.51 9.15 -2.63
CA PRO A 161 -5.95 9.38 -2.66
C PRO A 161 -6.75 8.21 -2.11
N PHE A 162 -7.98 8.51 -1.67
CA PHE A 162 -8.88 7.52 -1.08
C PHE A 162 -9.08 6.30 -1.99
N LEU A 163 -8.78 5.12 -1.47
CA LEU A 163 -8.80 3.85 -2.21
C LEU A 163 -10.16 3.58 -2.88
N LEU A 164 -11.24 3.89 -2.19
CA LEU A 164 -12.61 3.59 -2.62
C LEU A 164 -13.32 4.77 -3.30
N GLU A 165 -12.62 5.83 -3.70
CA GLU A 165 -13.22 7.06 -4.23
C GLU A 165 -14.27 6.81 -5.33
N LYS A 166 -14.01 5.84 -6.21
CA LYS A 166 -14.88 5.49 -7.33
C LYS A 166 -15.78 4.28 -7.09
N VAL A 167 -15.68 3.65 -5.92
CA VAL A 167 -16.30 2.36 -5.60
C VAL A 167 -17.27 2.46 -4.42
N ALA A 168 -16.94 3.25 -3.40
CA ALA A 168 -17.76 3.36 -2.20
C ALA A 168 -19.22 3.72 -2.51
N GLY A 169 -20.15 2.99 -1.88
CA GLY A 169 -21.58 3.22 -1.99
C GLY A 169 -22.25 2.77 -3.30
N LYS A 170 -21.49 2.15 -4.22
CA LYS A 170 -22.05 1.61 -5.48
C LYS A 170 -22.31 0.12 -5.34
N THR A 171 -23.57 -0.27 -5.39
CA THR A 171 -24.01 -1.67 -5.17
C THR A 171 -23.46 -2.65 -6.21
N ASP A 172 -23.28 -2.19 -7.45
CA ASP A 172 -22.73 -2.98 -8.56
C ASP A 172 -21.20 -3.18 -8.49
N LEU A 173 -20.51 -2.44 -7.60
CA LEU A 173 -19.06 -2.51 -7.38
C LEU A 173 -18.66 -3.10 -6.03
N ASN A 174 -19.64 -3.42 -5.19
CA ASN A 174 -19.41 -3.98 -3.86
C ASN A 174 -20.11 -5.32 -3.70
N LEU A 175 -19.67 -6.09 -2.71
CA LEU A 175 -20.33 -7.29 -2.24
C LEU A 175 -21.67 -6.93 -1.56
N SER A 176 -22.47 -7.93 -1.21
CA SER A 176 -23.76 -7.73 -0.58
C SER A 176 -23.73 -7.02 0.78
N ASP A 177 -22.56 -6.98 1.43
CA ASP A 177 -22.33 -6.23 2.67
C ASP A 177 -22.21 -4.72 2.46
N GLY A 178 -22.05 -4.28 1.22
CA GLY A 178 -21.99 -2.85 0.81
C GLY A 178 -20.71 -2.12 1.16
N ILE A 179 -19.72 -2.77 1.77
CA ILE A 179 -18.45 -2.15 2.22
C ILE A 179 -17.20 -2.77 1.60
N HIS A 180 -17.28 -4.01 1.12
CA HIS A 180 -16.16 -4.66 0.46
C HIS A 180 -16.36 -4.65 -1.06
N PRO A 181 -15.37 -4.23 -1.84
CA PRO A 181 -15.44 -4.25 -3.29
C PRO A 181 -15.57 -5.68 -3.84
N ASN A 182 -16.37 -5.86 -4.87
CA ASN A 182 -16.36 -7.07 -5.68
C ASN A 182 -15.21 -7.01 -6.72
N GLU A 183 -15.08 -8.01 -7.58
CA GLU A 183 -14.00 -8.06 -8.59
C GLU A 183 -13.94 -6.82 -9.47
N LYS A 184 -15.11 -6.28 -9.90
CA LYS A 184 -15.18 -5.03 -10.68
C LYS A 184 -14.68 -3.83 -9.87
N GLY A 185 -15.06 -3.76 -8.60
CA GLY A 185 -14.59 -2.74 -7.66
C GLY A 185 -13.08 -2.80 -7.49
N HIS A 186 -12.51 -3.98 -7.32
CA HIS A 186 -11.06 -4.19 -7.22
C HIS A 186 -10.31 -3.77 -8.50
N GLN A 187 -10.88 -4.02 -9.68
CA GLN A 187 -10.30 -3.54 -10.95
C GLN A 187 -10.25 -2.01 -11.00
N ILE A 188 -11.35 -1.34 -10.63
CA ILE A 188 -11.43 0.14 -10.61
C ILE A 188 -10.45 0.71 -9.60
N ILE A 189 -10.30 0.09 -8.43
CA ILE A 189 -9.29 0.48 -7.43
C ILE A 189 -7.89 0.38 -8.02
N ALA A 190 -7.54 -0.76 -8.61
CA ALA A 190 -6.22 -0.97 -9.18
C ALA A 190 -5.89 0.08 -10.25
N ASP A 191 -6.84 0.39 -11.14
CA ASP A 191 -6.70 1.41 -12.18
C ASP A 191 -6.56 2.81 -11.58
N GLY A 192 -7.34 3.12 -10.55
CA GLY A 192 -7.36 4.43 -9.91
C GLY A 192 -6.06 4.79 -9.20
N ILE A 193 -5.48 3.84 -8.46
CA ILE A 193 -4.28 4.11 -7.67
C ILE A 193 -2.96 3.83 -8.40
N TYR A 194 -2.97 3.04 -9.48
CA TYR A 194 -1.73 2.67 -10.16
C TYR A 194 -0.98 3.87 -10.74
N GLY A 195 -1.70 4.85 -11.29
CA GLY A 195 -1.09 6.08 -11.82
C GLY A 195 -0.35 6.89 -10.77
N PHE A 196 -0.88 6.94 -9.53
CA PHE A 196 -0.21 7.55 -8.39
C PHE A 196 1.01 6.71 -7.98
N LEU A 197 0.82 5.40 -7.79
CA LEU A 197 1.85 4.48 -7.34
C LEU A 197 3.06 4.44 -8.29
N LYS A 198 2.83 4.40 -9.61
CA LYS A 198 3.88 4.32 -10.63
C LYS A 198 4.94 5.42 -10.48
N LYS A 199 4.54 6.63 -10.05
CA LYS A 199 5.46 7.76 -9.81
C LYS A 199 6.46 7.50 -8.67
N HIS A 200 6.14 6.55 -7.79
CA HIS A 200 6.96 6.18 -6.62
C HIS A 200 7.77 4.91 -6.83
N LEU A 201 7.56 4.19 -7.95
CA LEU A 201 8.26 2.96 -8.30
C LEU A 201 9.51 3.18 -9.18
N ASN A 202 9.81 4.40 -9.53
CA ASN A 202 10.99 4.77 -10.34
C ASN A 202 12.24 4.89 -9.48
#